data_3084d051ea3efd6f1ac739ca8da0060c
#
_entry.id   3084d051ea3efd6f1ac739ca8da0060c
#
_cell.length_a   1.000
_cell.length_b   1.000
_cell.length_c   1.000
_cell.angle_alpha   90.00
_cell.angle_beta   90.00
_cell.angle_gamma   90.00
#
_symmetry.space_group_name_H-M   'P 1'
#
loop_
_entity.id
_entity.type
_entity.pdbx_description
1 polymer ?
#
loop_
_entity_poly.entity_id
_entity_poly.type
_entity_poly.pdbx_seq_one_letter_code
_entity_poly.pdbx_strand_id
1 'polypeptide(L)'
;MVARYSRKLSRRLVWIAMKLSVLHTSNQQYQLAVTIDGTHRAIKELPTLTEAMHLTLTELKSAVTGVSDEVSGKLVAPISPEIELWGAGVTYLRSRDARKEESGVPDVYQRVYEADRPELFFKSTAIRARGTGAAIGIRYDSEASVPEPEVAIYINKHREIIGYAICNDVTARSIEGENPLYLSQAKIYIGSTSLGPDITPAWLAPSADQMAIKAKIIRGANIAWEAETSLGKLNRTLQDLVDYVFRCQEFPHGVILSTGTGIVPPMDVALAAGDIVEINVAGVGTLTNTVEVIPERSK
;
A
#
# COMPACT_ATOMS: atom_id res chain seq x y z
N MET A 1 -9.30 40.65 -18.74
CA MET A 1 -8.71 39.44 -19.36
C MET A 1 -7.76 38.67 -18.43
N VAL A 2 -6.99 39.33 -17.54
CA VAL A 2 -6.04 38.73 -16.60
C VAL A 2 -6.68 37.82 -15.54
N ALA A 3 -7.85 38.18 -15.00
CA ALA A 3 -8.54 37.43 -13.95
C ALA A 3 -9.10 36.04 -14.39
N ARG A 4 -9.40 35.87 -15.69
CA ARG A 4 -9.84 34.57 -16.24
C ARG A 4 -8.68 33.61 -16.52
N TYR A 5 -7.49 34.13 -16.78
CA TYR A 5 -6.29 33.31 -16.99
C TYR A 5 -5.72 32.79 -15.68
N SER A 6 -5.74 33.60 -14.61
CA SER A 6 -5.35 33.21 -13.25
C SER A 6 -6.22 32.08 -12.70
N ARG A 7 -7.55 32.14 -12.90
CA ARG A 7 -8.48 31.08 -12.45
C ARG A 7 -8.31 29.75 -13.24
N LYS A 8 -7.91 29.78 -14.51
CA LYS A 8 -7.63 28.55 -15.27
C LYS A 8 -6.31 27.90 -14.89
N LEU A 9 -5.28 28.70 -14.58
CA LEU A 9 -4.00 28.19 -14.09
C LEU A 9 -4.12 27.64 -12.67
N SER A 10 -4.86 28.30 -11.78
CA SER A 10 -5.13 27.80 -10.43
C SER A 10 -5.92 26.48 -10.44
N ARG A 11 -6.94 26.37 -11.30
CA ARG A 11 -7.67 25.09 -11.46
C ARG A 11 -6.79 23.97 -11.99
N ARG A 12 -5.86 24.21 -12.90
CA ARG A 12 -4.96 23.20 -13.47
C ARG A 12 -3.90 22.72 -12.46
N LEU A 13 -3.37 23.64 -11.63
CA LEU A 13 -2.46 23.32 -10.53
C LEU A 13 -3.14 22.54 -9.40
N VAL A 14 -4.37 22.88 -9.08
CA VAL A 14 -5.20 22.20 -8.06
C VAL A 14 -5.40 20.71 -8.39
N TRP A 15 -5.50 20.33 -9.66
CA TRP A 15 -5.67 18.93 -10.07
C TRP A 15 -4.38 18.11 -10.00
N ILE A 16 -3.21 18.73 -10.04
CA ILE A 16 -1.91 18.02 -10.03
C ILE A 16 -1.57 17.47 -8.63
N ALA A 17 -2.12 18.05 -7.57
CA ALA A 17 -1.84 17.67 -6.18
C ALA A 17 -3.02 16.96 -5.49
N MET A 18 -4.09 16.61 -6.20
CA MET A 18 -5.27 15.97 -5.63
C MET A 18 -4.98 14.53 -5.21
N LYS A 19 -5.43 14.18 -4.00
CA LYS A 19 -5.42 12.82 -3.45
C LYS A 19 -6.83 12.43 -3.01
N LEU A 20 -7.05 11.12 -2.82
CA LEU A 20 -8.25 10.60 -2.15
C LEU A 20 -7.82 10.07 -0.78
N SER A 21 -8.44 10.59 0.27
CA SER A 21 -8.13 10.26 1.65
C SER A 21 -9.31 9.57 2.31
N VAL A 22 -9.04 8.64 3.21
CA VAL A 22 -10.06 8.08 4.10
C VAL A 22 -9.87 8.67 5.48
N LEU A 23 -10.93 9.31 5.98
CA LEU A 23 -10.96 9.98 7.28
C LEU A 23 -11.87 9.22 8.24
N HIS A 24 -11.44 9.06 9.48
CA HIS A 24 -12.31 8.69 10.59
C HIS A 24 -12.81 9.97 11.26
N THR A 25 -14.08 10.27 11.07
CA THR A 25 -14.72 11.51 11.51
C THR A 25 -15.14 11.45 13.00
N SER A 26 -15.49 12.60 13.56
CA SER A 26 -16.01 12.70 14.93
C SER A 26 -17.29 11.87 15.16
N ASN A 27 -18.07 11.62 14.11
CA ASN A 27 -19.28 10.79 14.14
C ASN A 27 -19.00 9.28 14.05
N GLN A 28 -17.73 8.86 14.23
CA GLN A 28 -17.29 7.46 14.14
C GLN A 28 -17.53 6.81 12.77
N GLN A 29 -17.54 7.59 11.70
CA GLN A 29 -17.73 7.12 10.33
C GLN A 29 -16.43 7.23 9.53
N TYR A 30 -16.23 6.30 8.60
CA TYR A 30 -15.17 6.37 7.60
C TYR A 30 -15.69 7.12 6.39
N GLN A 31 -15.06 8.24 6.07
CA GLN A 31 -15.47 9.12 4.97
C GLN A 31 -14.36 9.25 3.93
N LEU A 32 -14.73 9.07 2.66
CA LEU A 32 -13.86 9.42 1.54
C LEU A 32 -13.88 10.92 1.31
N ALA A 33 -12.70 11.49 1.10
CA ALA A 33 -12.52 12.91 0.83
C ALA A 33 -11.51 13.13 -0.31
N VAL A 34 -11.68 14.21 -1.04
CA VAL A 34 -10.63 14.78 -1.89
C VAL A 34 -9.73 15.64 -1.02
N THR A 35 -8.44 15.40 -1.09
CA THR A 35 -7.42 16.18 -0.38
C THR A 35 -6.61 17.00 -1.37
N ILE A 36 -6.54 18.29 -1.13
CA ILE A 36 -5.75 19.26 -1.92
C ILE A 36 -5.03 20.16 -0.93
N ASP A 37 -3.71 20.23 -1.01
CA ASP A 37 -2.87 21.07 -0.15
C ASP A 37 -3.18 20.86 1.36
N GLY A 38 -3.42 19.59 1.75
CA GLY A 38 -3.72 19.21 3.13
C GLY A 38 -5.16 19.51 3.59
N THR A 39 -5.99 20.11 2.73
CA THR A 39 -7.41 20.36 3.03
C THR A 39 -8.27 19.23 2.49
N HIS A 40 -9.08 18.62 3.36
CA HIS A 40 -9.99 17.54 3.00
C HIS A 40 -11.38 18.10 2.69
N ARG A 41 -11.97 17.65 1.57
CA ARG A 41 -13.32 18.03 1.14
C ARG A 41 -14.15 16.80 0.83
N ALA A 42 -15.38 16.77 1.34
CA ALA A 42 -16.31 15.69 1.03
C ALA A 42 -16.65 15.64 -0.46
N ILE A 43 -16.92 14.45 -0.96
CA ILE A 43 -17.45 14.22 -2.30
C ILE A 43 -18.95 13.97 -2.14
N LYS A 44 -19.80 14.80 -2.77
CA LYS A 44 -21.25 14.85 -2.50
C LYS A 44 -21.95 13.50 -2.63
N GLU A 45 -21.61 12.74 -3.66
CA GLU A 45 -22.31 11.50 -4.02
C GLU A 45 -21.44 10.26 -3.78
N LEU A 46 -20.34 10.41 -3.06
CA LEU A 46 -19.34 9.36 -2.89
C LEU A 46 -18.75 9.39 -1.45
N PRO A 47 -19.57 9.08 -0.44
CA PRO A 47 -19.15 9.19 0.94
C PRO A 47 -18.11 8.17 1.37
N THR A 48 -18.00 7.01 0.71
CA THR A 48 -17.11 5.93 1.13
C THR A 48 -16.16 5.47 0.00
N LEU A 49 -15.03 4.86 0.40
CA LEU A 49 -14.12 4.23 -0.54
C LEU A 49 -14.79 3.05 -1.27
N THR A 50 -15.65 2.30 -0.60
CA THR A 50 -16.38 1.17 -1.20
C THR A 50 -17.23 1.63 -2.38
N GLU A 51 -17.93 2.76 -2.24
CA GLU A 51 -18.70 3.34 -3.35
C GLU A 51 -17.80 3.81 -4.51
N ALA A 52 -16.62 4.38 -4.19
CA ALA A 52 -15.65 4.74 -5.21
C ALA A 52 -15.15 3.52 -6.02
N MET A 53 -14.96 2.39 -5.34
CA MET A 53 -14.56 1.13 -5.98
C MET A 53 -15.66 0.49 -6.84
N HIS A 54 -16.91 0.97 -6.74
CA HIS A 54 -18.00 0.52 -7.60
C HIS A 54 -18.08 1.28 -8.93
N LEU A 55 -17.43 2.43 -9.04
CA LEU A 55 -17.45 3.26 -10.25
C LEU A 55 -16.37 2.80 -11.24
N THR A 56 -16.65 2.99 -12.53
CA THR A 56 -15.61 2.96 -13.55
C THR A 56 -14.62 4.11 -13.33
N LEU A 57 -13.43 3.99 -13.89
CA LEU A 57 -12.40 5.04 -13.81
C LEU A 57 -12.92 6.39 -14.32
N THR A 58 -13.74 6.38 -15.38
CA THR A 58 -14.33 7.59 -15.97
C THR A 58 -15.36 8.23 -15.03
N GLU A 59 -16.25 7.43 -14.44
CA GLU A 59 -17.24 7.89 -13.48
C GLU A 59 -16.59 8.44 -12.22
N LEU A 60 -15.59 7.74 -11.66
CA LEU A 60 -14.85 8.21 -10.50
C LEU A 60 -14.17 9.55 -10.77
N LYS A 61 -13.51 9.68 -11.93
CA LYS A 61 -12.86 10.93 -12.35
C LYS A 61 -13.86 12.10 -12.46
N SER A 62 -15.09 11.82 -12.86
CA SER A 62 -16.17 12.81 -12.90
C SER A 62 -16.66 13.14 -11.48
N ALA A 63 -16.95 12.11 -10.66
CA ALA A 63 -17.50 12.27 -9.32
C ALA A 63 -16.61 13.11 -8.40
N VAL A 64 -15.29 12.91 -8.43
CA VAL A 64 -14.35 13.68 -7.60
C VAL A 64 -14.25 15.16 -7.94
N THR A 65 -14.88 15.61 -9.04
CA THR A 65 -15.00 17.03 -9.35
C THR A 65 -16.08 17.71 -8.53
N GLY A 66 -17.04 16.93 -8.01
CA GLY A 66 -18.17 17.39 -7.22
C GLY A 66 -17.87 17.55 -5.73
N VAL A 67 -16.73 18.16 -5.38
CA VAL A 67 -16.37 18.43 -3.98
C VAL A 67 -17.32 19.41 -3.32
N SER A 68 -17.63 19.16 -2.05
CA SER A 68 -18.48 20.02 -1.24
C SER A 68 -17.66 20.70 -0.12
N ASP A 69 -18.26 20.78 1.08
CA ASP A 69 -17.68 21.45 2.23
C ASP A 69 -16.42 20.74 2.74
N GLU A 70 -15.62 21.49 3.48
CA GLU A 70 -14.48 20.95 4.19
C GLU A 70 -14.94 19.95 5.25
N VAL A 71 -14.20 18.85 5.36
CA VAL A 71 -14.42 17.82 6.36
C VAL A 71 -13.15 17.63 7.18
N SER A 72 -13.34 17.32 8.45
CA SER A 72 -12.26 17.04 9.38
C SER A 72 -12.38 15.65 9.96
N GLY A 73 -11.24 15.03 10.19
CA GLY A 73 -11.17 13.69 10.76
C GLY A 73 -9.72 13.24 10.88
N LYS A 74 -9.52 12.12 11.56
CA LYS A 74 -8.20 11.48 11.62
C LYS A 74 -7.97 10.71 10.31
N LEU A 75 -6.86 10.99 9.65
CA LEU A 75 -6.42 10.19 8.50
C LEU A 75 -6.16 8.75 8.95
N VAL A 76 -6.72 7.79 8.22
CA VAL A 76 -6.60 6.35 8.51
C VAL A 76 -6.13 5.59 7.28
N ALA A 77 -5.84 4.30 7.44
CA ALA A 77 -5.53 3.46 6.28
C ALA A 77 -6.67 3.54 5.24
N PRO A 78 -6.37 3.82 3.97
CA PRO A 78 -7.39 3.96 2.93
C PRO A 78 -7.90 2.59 2.46
N ILE A 79 -8.59 1.88 3.35
CA ILE A 79 -9.22 0.58 3.10
C ILE A 79 -10.54 0.51 3.86
N SER A 80 -11.61 0.09 3.19
CA SER A 80 -12.92 -0.16 3.80
C SER A 80 -13.04 -1.60 4.30
N PRO A 81 -13.95 -1.89 5.27
CA PRO A 81 -14.13 -3.23 5.83
C PRO A 81 -14.42 -4.32 4.80
N GLU A 82 -15.10 -3.97 3.72
CA GLU A 82 -15.52 -4.90 2.65
C GLU A 82 -14.42 -5.16 1.61
N ILE A 83 -13.34 -4.38 1.64
CA ILE A 83 -12.26 -4.46 0.66
C ILE A 83 -11.15 -5.36 1.21
N GLU A 84 -10.74 -6.33 0.42
CA GLU A 84 -9.59 -7.16 0.72
C GLU A 84 -8.30 -6.53 0.20
N LEU A 85 -7.19 -6.78 0.92
CA LEU A 85 -5.85 -6.48 0.46
C LEU A 85 -5.12 -7.80 0.20
N TRP A 86 -4.66 -7.96 -1.03
CA TRP A 86 -3.85 -9.09 -1.50
C TRP A 86 -2.42 -8.62 -1.74
N GLY A 87 -1.47 -9.55 -1.71
CA GLY A 87 -0.08 -9.30 -2.05
C GLY A 87 0.37 -10.13 -3.23
N ALA A 88 1.35 -9.62 -3.97
CA ALA A 88 2.07 -10.34 -5.00
C ALA A 88 3.52 -10.55 -4.55
N GLY A 89 3.94 -11.81 -4.46
CA GLY A 89 5.31 -12.17 -4.05
C GLY A 89 6.26 -12.34 -5.22
N VAL A 90 7.56 -12.23 -4.93
CA VAL A 90 8.67 -12.54 -5.86
C VAL A 90 8.56 -11.82 -7.22
N THR A 91 8.09 -10.58 -7.22
CA THR A 91 7.87 -9.79 -8.43
C THR A 91 9.08 -8.96 -8.87
N TYR A 92 10.14 -8.92 -8.07
CA TYR A 92 11.40 -8.25 -8.37
C TYR A 92 12.58 -9.22 -8.31
N LEU A 93 13.61 -8.96 -9.11
CA LEU A 93 14.83 -9.75 -9.10
C LEU A 93 15.49 -9.81 -7.71
N ARG A 94 15.60 -8.68 -7.04
CA ARG A 94 16.18 -8.61 -5.69
C ARG A 94 15.34 -9.38 -4.66
N SER A 95 14.02 -9.36 -4.77
CA SER A 95 13.13 -10.13 -3.89
C SER A 95 13.38 -11.64 -4.05
N ARG A 96 13.48 -12.12 -5.29
CA ARG A 96 13.87 -13.51 -5.58
C ARG A 96 15.20 -13.86 -4.93
N ASP A 97 16.23 -13.02 -5.09
CA ASP A 97 17.57 -13.30 -4.60
C ASP A 97 17.62 -13.33 -3.07
N ALA A 98 16.99 -12.35 -2.39
CA ALA A 98 16.87 -12.33 -0.95
C ALA A 98 16.19 -13.59 -0.39
N ARG A 99 15.08 -14.02 -1.00
CA ARG A 99 14.37 -15.25 -0.62
C ARG A 99 15.21 -16.51 -0.82
N LYS A 100 16.01 -16.57 -1.87
CA LYS A 100 16.93 -17.68 -2.11
C LYS A 100 18.04 -17.75 -1.07
N GLU A 101 18.56 -16.60 -0.63
CA GLU A 101 19.61 -16.50 0.40
C GLU A 101 19.10 -16.94 1.79
N GLU A 102 17.82 -16.72 2.10
CA GLU A 102 17.22 -16.85 3.43
C GLU A 102 16.38 -18.14 3.61
N SER A 103 16.08 -18.87 2.55
CA SER A 103 15.18 -20.03 2.58
C SER A 103 15.91 -21.36 2.54
N GLY A 104 15.37 -22.35 3.27
CA GLY A 104 15.75 -23.75 3.16
C GLY A 104 15.40 -24.42 1.83
N VAL A 105 14.60 -23.76 0.97
CA VAL A 105 14.11 -24.28 -0.35
C VAL A 105 14.26 -23.22 -1.46
N PRO A 106 15.48 -22.79 -1.78
CA PRO A 106 15.73 -21.64 -2.67
C PRO A 106 15.16 -21.81 -4.10
N ASP A 107 15.05 -23.04 -4.59
CA ASP A 107 14.56 -23.33 -5.95
C ASP A 107 13.09 -22.92 -6.17
N VAL A 108 12.28 -22.88 -5.12
CA VAL A 108 10.85 -22.47 -5.21
C VAL A 108 10.76 -21.02 -5.69
N TYR A 109 11.56 -20.15 -5.14
CA TYR A 109 11.53 -18.70 -5.46
C TYR A 109 12.05 -18.41 -6.87
N GLN A 110 13.05 -19.18 -7.36
CA GLN A 110 13.49 -19.09 -8.75
C GLN A 110 12.36 -19.50 -9.70
N ARG A 111 11.70 -20.61 -9.42
CA ARG A 111 10.59 -21.12 -10.26
C ARG A 111 9.42 -20.14 -10.29
N VAL A 112 9.04 -19.54 -9.16
CA VAL A 112 7.95 -18.56 -9.10
C VAL A 112 8.30 -17.29 -9.87
N TYR A 113 9.54 -16.82 -9.78
CA TYR A 113 9.99 -15.64 -10.52
C TYR A 113 9.91 -15.83 -12.03
N GLU A 114 10.20 -17.04 -12.54
CA GLU A 114 10.22 -17.40 -13.96
C GLU A 114 8.87 -17.94 -14.46
N ALA A 115 7.95 -18.30 -13.57
CA ALA A 115 6.66 -18.87 -13.93
C ALA A 115 5.72 -17.85 -14.57
N ASP A 116 4.84 -18.30 -15.46
CA ASP A 116 3.73 -17.46 -15.96
C ASP A 116 2.79 -17.04 -14.83
N ARG A 117 2.50 -17.95 -13.90
CA ARG A 117 1.63 -17.69 -12.74
C ARG A 117 2.38 -16.94 -11.63
N PRO A 118 1.95 -15.73 -11.26
CA PRO A 118 2.51 -15.02 -10.12
C PRO A 118 2.14 -15.71 -8.79
N GLU A 119 2.94 -15.49 -7.77
CA GLU A 119 2.52 -15.70 -6.41
C GLU A 119 1.53 -14.60 -6.03
N LEU A 120 0.32 -15.01 -5.63
CA LEU A 120 -0.70 -14.11 -5.08
C LEU A 120 -1.22 -14.69 -3.78
N PHE A 121 -1.29 -13.87 -2.75
CA PHE A 121 -1.75 -14.30 -1.43
C PHE A 121 -2.63 -13.24 -0.78
N PHE A 122 -3.58 -13.70 0.03
CA PHE A 122 -4.34 -12.80 0.88
C PHE A 122 -3.43 -12.19 1.94
N LYS A 123 -3.44 -10.84 2.06
CA LYS A 123 -2.56 -10.13 2.99
C LYS A 123 -3.30 -9.58 4.20
N SER A 124 -4.40 -8.87 3.99
CA SER A 124 -5.04 -8.15 5.09
C SER A 124 -6.50 -7.80 4.81
N THR A 125 -7.17 -7.44 5.88
CA THR A 125 -8.43 -6.68 5.87
C THR A 125 -8.21 -5.35 6.59
N ALA A 126 -9.19 -4.45 6.53
CA ALA A 126 -9.14 -3.14 7.16
C ALA A 126 -8.80 -3.20 8.66
N ILE A 127 -9.28 -4.22 9.39
CA ILE A 127 -9.06 -4.36 10.84
C ILE A 127 -7.58 -4.57 11.22
N ARG A 128 -6.77 -5.14 10.32
CA ARG A 128 -5.34 -5.40 10.54
C ARG A 128 -4.45 -4.33 9.96
N ALA A 129 -4.95 -3.54 9.01
CA ALA A 129 -4.18 -2.48 8.35
C ALA A 129 -3.95 -1.29 9.28
N ARG A 130 -2.81 -0.66 9.17
CA ARG A 130 -2.42 0.56 9.87
C ARG A 130 -2.27 1.70 8.89
N GLY A 131 -2.77 2.88 9.25
CA GLY A 131 -2.54 4.11 8.47
C GLY A 131 -1.21 4.75 8.82
N THR A 132 -0.90 5.84 8.15
CA THR A 132 0.27 6.67 8.48
C THR A 132 0.20 7.17 9.92
N GLY A 133 1.34 7.20 10.62
CA GLY A 133 1.45 7.61 12.02
C GLY A 133 0.97 6.57 13.05
N ALA A 134 0.36 5.46 12.63
CA ALA A 134 0.01 4.35 13.52
C ALA A 134 1.18 3.37 13.66
N ALA A 135 1.21 2.60 14.76
CA ALA A 135 2.24 1.58 14.95
C ALA A 135 1.98 0.35 14.08
N ILE A 136 3.03 -0.12 13.39
CA ILE A 136 3.08 -1.44 12.77
C ILE A 136 3.59 -2.48 13.76
N GLY A 137 3.16 -3.73 13.57
CA GLY A 137 3.47 -4.82 14.49
C GLY A 137 4.60 -5.70 14.00
N ILE A 138 5.47 -6.11 14.91
CA ILE A 138 6.36 -7.26 14.74
C ILE A 138 5.97 -8.35 15.74
N ARG A 139 6.06 -9.61 15.38
CA ARG A 139 5.64 -10.74 16.22
C ARG A 139 6.65 -10.99 17.31
N TYR A 140 6.17 -11.29 18.54
CA TYR A 140 7.02 -11.69 19.67
C TYR A 140 7.79 -13.00 19.45
N ASP A 141 7.24 -13.90 18.60
CA ASP A 141 7.76 -15.23 18.29
C ASP A 141 8.53 -15.29 16.96
N SER A 142 8.91 -14.13 16.40
CA SER A 142 9.74 -14.02 15.20
C SER A 142 11.07 -13.36 15.57
N GLU A 143 12.18 -14.05 15.34
CA GLU A 143 13.53 -13.54 15.59
C GLU A 143 13.89 -12.35 14.68
N ALA A 144 13.33 -12.33 13.46
CA ALA A 144 13.54 -11.25 12.52
C ALA A 144 12.25 -10.90 11.80
N SER A 145 11.87 -9.63 11.87
CA SER A 145 10.80 -9.04 11.07
C SER A 145 11.36 -7.88 10.25
N VAL A 146 10.91 -7.74 9.01
CA VAL A 146 11.41 -6.71 8.09
C VAL A 146 10.27 -5.92 7.44
N PRO A 147 10.50 -4.66 7.06
CA PRO A 147 9.57 -3.94 6.18
C PRO A 147 9.76 -4.43 4.75
N GLU A 148 8.69 -4.49 4.00
CA GLU A 148 8.66 -4.69 2.56
C GLU A 148 7.94 -3.51 1.91
N PRO A 149 8.68 -2.49 1.44
CA PRO A 149 8.13 -1.30 0.81
C PRO A 149 7.60 -1.60 -0.58
N GLU A 150 6.32 -1.29 -0.80
CA GLU A 150 5.60 -1.64 -2.02
C GLU A 150 4.69 -0.51 -2.51
N VAL A 151 4.32 -0.56 -3.77
CA VAL A 151 3.18 0.18 -4.30
C VAL A 151 1.95 -0.71 -4.23
N ALA A 152 0.85 -0.20 -3.68
CA ALA A 152 -0.45 -0.84 -3.73
C ALA A 152 -1.30 -0.23 -4.84
N ILE A 153 -1.96 -1.05 -5.65
CA ILE A 153 -2.92 -0.64 -6.67
C ILE A 153 -4.34 -0.89 -6.19
N TYR A 154 -5.22 0.08 -6.41
CA TYR A 154 -6.65 -0.01 -6.14
C TYR A 154 -7.36 -0.42 -7.42
N ILE A 155 -8.00 -1.55 -7.39
CA ILE A 155 -8.66 -2.15 -8.55
C ILE A 155 -10.16 -2.19 -8.27
N ASN A 156 -10.95 -1.47 -9.05
CA ASN A 156 -12.39 -1.42 -8.91
C ASN A 156 -13.07 -2.75 -9.35
N LYS A 157 -14.37 -2.88 -9.10
CA LYS A 157 -15.12 -4.08 -9.50
C LYS A 157 -15.14 -4.32 -11.03
N HIS A 158 -14.78 -3.33 -11.83
CA HIS A 158 -14.68 -3.41 -13.29
C HIS A 158 -13.28 -3.80 -13.77
N ARG A 159 -12.36 -4.17 -12.83
CA ARG A 159 -10.96 -4.55 -13.09
C ARG A 159 -10.09 -3.42 -13.62
N GLU A 160 -10.46 -2.17 -13.36
CA GLU A 160 -9.67 -0.99 -13.73
C GLU A 160 -8.83 -0.54 -12.52
N ILE A 161 -7.57 -0.19 -12.75
CA ILE A 161 -6.72 0.45 -11.74
C ILE A 161 -7.17 1.89 -11.58
N ILE A 162 -7.76 2.22 -10.43
CA ILE A 162 -8.28 3.56 -10.15
C ILE A 162 -7.31 4.45 -9.36
N GLY A 163 -6.30 3.87 -8.73
CA GLY A 163 -5.33 4.65 -7.95
C GLY A 163 -4.20 3.83 -7.37
N TYR A 164 -3.27 4.54 -6.73
CA TYR A 164 -2.04 4.02 -6.14
C TYR A 164 -1.87 4.54 -4.71
N ALA A 165 -1.39 3.69 -3.81
CA ALA A 165 -0.94 4.07 -2.48
C ALA A 165 0.36 3.36 -2.13
N ILE A 166 0.93 3.66 -0.98
CA ILE A 166 2.09 2.97 -0.44
C ILE A 166 1.59 1.85 0.48
N CYS A 167 2.15 0.65 0.33
CA CYS A 167 1.96 -0.45 1.26
C CYS A 167 3.32 -0.83 1.90
N ASN A 168 3.29 -1.14 3.18
CA ASN A 168 4.36 -1.86 3.85
C ASN A 168 3.84 -3.26 4.19
N ASP A 169 4.33 -4.27 3.47
CA ASP A 169 4.04 -5.68 3.73
C ASP A 169 5.01 -6.21 4.80
N VAL A 170 4.78 -5.83 6.07
CA VAL A 170 5.64 -6.26 7.18
C VAL A 170 5.62 -7.77 7.30
N THR A 171 6.82 -8.35 7.29
CA THR A 171 7.02 -9.79 7.21
C THR A 171 7.79 -10.31 8.42
N ALA A 172 7.25 -11.34 9.07
CA ALA A 172 7.99 -12.15 10.04
C ALA A 172 8.94 -13.09 9.27
N ARG A 173 10.10 -12.55 8.90
CA ARG A 173 11.03 -13.14 7.93
C ARG A 173 11.61 -14.48 8.41
N SER A 174 11.87 -14.65 9.70
CA SER A 174 12.35 -15.92 10.25
C SER A 174 11.33 -17.05 10.07
N ILE A 175 10.03 -16.75 10.24
CA ILE A 175 8.94 -17.72 10.06
C ILE A 175 8.76 -18.06 8.56
N GLU A 176 8.82 -17.05 7.69
CA GLU A 176 8.73 -17.27 6.24
C GLU A 176 9.90 -18.08 5.69
N GLY A 177 11.13 -17.81 6.18
CA GLY A 177 12.34 -18.52 5.78
C GLY A 177 12.39 -19.98 6.29
N GLU A 178 11.74 -20.26 7.43
CA GLU A 178 11.66 -21.61 8.00
C GLU A 178 10.92 -22.57 7.06
N ASN A 179 9.76 -22.14 6.57
CA ASN A 179 8.96 -22.95 5.65
C ASN A 179 7.98 -22.08 4.83
N PRO A 180 7.99 -22.12 3.47
CA PRO A 180 7.06 -21.38 2.64
C PRO A 180 5.57 -21.63 2.96
N LEU A 181 5.23 -22.78 3.55
CA LEU A 181 3.87 -23.11 3.98
C LEU A 181 3.41 -22.28 5.19
N TYR A 182 4.34 -21.61 5.87
CA TYR A 182 4.03 -20.71 6.99
C TYR A 182 3.78 -19.26 6.51
N LEU A 183 3.66 -19.02 5.20
CA LEU A 183 3.42 -17.70 4.61
C LEU A 183 2.29 -16.94 5.31
N SER A 184 1.16 -17.60 5.58
CA SER A 184 0.04 -16.94 6.26
C SER A 184 0.38 -16.47 7.67
N GLN A 185 1.20 -17.22 8.42
CA GLN A 185 1.64 -16.82 9.76
C GLN A 185 2.68 -15.71 9.69
N ALA A 186 3.54 -15.73 8.67
CA ALA A 186 4.57 -14.71 8.45
C ALA A 186 4.00 -13.36 8.00
N LYS A 187 2.87 -13.38 7.26
CA LYS A 187 2.30 -12.21 6.57
C LYS A 187 0.99 -11.68 7.17
N ILE A 188 0.21 -12.50 7.90
CA ILE A 188 -1.16 -12.17 8.29
C ILE A 188 -1.28 -12.17 9.82
N TYR A 189 -0.95 -11.03 10.43
CA TYR A 189 -1.12 -10.80 11.86
C TYR A 189 -1.41 -9.31 12.14
N ILE A 190 -1.69 -8.96 13.38
CA ILE A 190 -2.06 -7.58 13.77
C ILE A 190 -0.90 -6.62 13.48
N GLY A 191 -1.19 -5.57 12.72
CA GLY A 191 -0.18 -4.56 12.38
C GLY A 191 0.86 -5.00 11.35
N SER A 192 0.73 -6.18 10.74
CA SER A 192 1.62 -6.65 9.68
C SER A 192 1.47 -5.89 8.35
N THR A 193 0.55 -4.94 8.28
CA THR A 193 0.28 -4.17 7.07
C THR A 193 0.11 -2.70 7.42
N SER A 194 0.81 -1.82 6.74
CA SER A 194 0.41 -0.42 6.70
C SER A 194 0.14 0.05 5.27
N LEU A 195 -0.81 0.98 5.14
CA LEU A 195 -1.33 1.45 3.87
C LEU A 195 -1.60 2.94 3.93
N GLY A 196 -1.22 3.68 2.92
CA GLY A 196 -1.49 5.11 2.82
C GLY A 196 -0.31 5.94 2.30
N PRO A 197 -0.21 7.22 2.68
CA PRO A 197 -1.17 7.97 3.49
C PRO A 197 -2.53 8.16 2.81
N ASP A 198 -2.52 8.36 1.49
CA ASP A 198 -3.65 8.66 0.63
C ASP A 198 -3.61 7.78 -0.62
N ILE A 199 -4.66 7.83 -1.43
CA ILE A 199 -4.70 7.24 -2.76
C ILE A 199 -4.40 8.33 -3.79
N THR A 200 -3.38 8.13 -4.60
CA THR A 200 -3.13 8.93 -5.80
C THR A 200 -3.99 8.41 -6.92
N PRO A 201 -4.95 9.19 -7.45
CA PRO A 201 -5.78 8.76 -8.57
C PRO A 201 -4.95 8.35 -9.79
N ALA A 202 -5.35 7.29 -10.48
CA ALA A 202 -4.58 6.72 -11.59
C ALA A 202 -4.28 7.73 -12.71
N TRP A 203 -5.20 8.65 -12.99
CA TRP A 203 -5.01 9.70 -14.01
C TRP A 203 -4.09 10.85 -13.59
N LEU A 204 -3.60 10.85 -12.34
CA LEU A 204 -2.64 11.83 -11.81
C LEU A 204 -1.31 11.18 -11.42
N ALA A 205 -1.27 9.86 -11.38
CA ALA A 205 -0.08 9.12 -11.02
C ALA A 205 0.99 9.23 -12.12
N PRO A 206 2.28 9.28 -11.75
CA PRO A 206 3.36 9.16 -12.73
C PRO A 206 3.39 7.75 -13.35
N SER A 207 4.15 7.58 -14.41
CA SER A 207 4.41 6.25 -14.96
C SER A 207 5.20 5.38 -13.97
N ALA A 208 5.11 4.05 -14.12
CA ALA A 208 5.80 3.11 -13.23
C ALA A 208 7.32 3.39 -13.12
N ASP A 209 7.97 3.75 -14.21
CA ASP A 209 9.40 4.09 -14.24
C ASP A 209 9.75 5.34 -13.43
N GLN A 210 8.80 6.25 -13.28
CA GLN A 210 8.95 7.48 -12.50
C GLN A 210 8.57 7.31 -11.02
N MET A 211 7.97 6.18 -10.64
CA MET A 211 7.65 5.85 -9.26
C MET A 211 8.88 5.25 -8.57
N ALA A 212 9.86 6.10 -8.22
CA ALA A 212 10.96 5.69 -7.35
C ALA A 212 10.42 5.38 -5.95
N ILE A 213 10.84 4.24 -5.39
CA ILE A 213 10.47 3.75 -4.06
C ILE A 213 11.71 3.85 -3.18
N LYS A 214 11.65 4.68 -2.13
CA LYS A 214 12.71 4.84 -1.13
C LYS A 214 12.19 4.41 0.21
N ALA A 215 13.00 3.68 0.96
CA ALA A 215 12.64 3.29 2.32
C ALA A 215 13.83 3.41 3.26
N LYS A 216 13.54 3.72 4.52
CA LYS A 216 14.53 3.75 5.60
C LYS A 216 13.95 3.25 6.92
N ILE A 217 14.82 2.66 7.72
CA ILE A 217 14.59 2.33 9.14
C ILE A 217 15.39 3.33 9.96
N ILE A 218 14.70 4.07 10.82
CA ILE A 218 15.30 5.04 11.73
C ILE A 218 15.25 4.45 13.15
N ARG A 219 16.41 4.30 13.77
CA ARG A 219 16.57 3.77 15.14
C ARG A 219 17.18 4.82 16.04
N GLY A 220 16.38 5.36 16.93
CA GLY A 220 16.78 6.53 17.72
C GLY A 220 17.04 7.74 16.81
N ALA A 221 18.26 8.27 16.83
CA ALA A 221 18.66 9.41 15.98
C ALA A 221 19.36 8.99 14.67
N ASN A 222 19.53 7.69 14.41
CA ASN A 222 20.35 7.18 13.31
C ASN A 222 19.49 6.48 12.24
N ILE A 223 19.94 6.53 10.99
CA ILE A 223 19.42 5.68 9.92
C ILE A 223 20.11 4.32 10.07
N ALA A 224 19.34 3.28 10.47
CA ALA A 224 19.84 1.92 10.61
C ALA A 224 19.92 1.23 9.24
N TRP A 225 19.07 1.59 8.30
CA TRP A 225 19.04 1.08 6.93
C TRP A 225 18.30 2.03 6.01
N GLU A 226 18.76 2.11 4.77
CA GLU A 226 18.03 2.77 3.68
C GLU A 226 18.32 2.10 2.34
N ALA A 227 17.35 2.10 1.46
CA ALA A 227 17.49 1.60 0.10
C ALA A 227 16.47 2.23 -0.85
N GLU A 228 16.70 2.07 -2.16
CA GLU A 228 15.78 2.53 -3.19
C GLU A 228 15.62 1.53 -4.33
N THR A 229 14.47 1.56 -4.96
CA THR A 229 14.12 0.85 -6.19
C THR A 229 13.11 1.68 -6.98
N SER A 230 12.42 1.08 -7.95
CA SER A 230 11.36 1.73 -8.72
C SER A 230 10.31 0.70 -9.11
N LEU A 231 9.06 1.11 -9.24
CA LEU A 231 7.96 0.25 -9.72
C LEU A 231 8.23 -0.26 -11.13
N GLY A 232 8.97 0.49 -11.94
CA GLY A 232 9.37 0.06 -13.31
C GLY A 232 10.29 -1.15 -13.35
N LYS A 233 10.85 -1.60 -12.21
CA LYS A 233 11.67 -2.84 -12.12
C LYS A 233 10.86 -4.10 -11.85
N LEU A 234 9.52 -4.02 -11.83
CA LEU A 234 8.66 -5.19 -11.76
C LEU A 234 8.95 -6.15 -12.93
N ASN A 235 8.99 -7.45 -12.64
CA ASN A 235 9.13 -8.49 -13.66
C ASN A 235 7.83 -8.76 -14.44
N ARG A 236 6.72 -8.14 -14.00
CA ARG A 236 5.38 -8.31 -14.55
C ARG A 236 4.73 -6.95 -14.80
N THR A 237 3.78 -6.90 -15.71
CA THR A 237 2.93 -5.72 -15.85
C THR A 237 1.89 -5.69 -14.73
N LEU A 238 1.44 -4.49 -14.35
CA LEU A 238 0.34 -4.35 -13.39
C LEU A 238 -0.94 -5.02 -13.90
N GLN A 239 -1.19 -4.97 -15.22
CA GLN A 239 -2.36 -5.61 -15.82
C GLN A 239 -2.30 -7.14 -15.72
N ASP A 240 -1.12 -7.75 -15.89
CA ASP A 240 -0.95 -9.19 -15.68
C ASP A 240 -1.33 -9.59 -14.25
N LEU A 241 -0.90 -8.83 -13.24
CA LEU A 241 -1.29 -9.06 -11.85
C LEU A 241 -2.80 -8.91 -11.63
N VAL A 242 -3.44 -7.89 -12.22
CA VAL A 242 -4.90 -7.69 -12.19
C VAL A 242 -5.62 -8.91 -12.79
N ASP A 243 -5.19 -9.35 -13.97
CA ASP A 243 -5.81 -10.47 -14.67
C ASP A 243 -5.71 -11.78 -13.88
N TYR A 244 -4.61 -12.00 -13.16
CA TYR A 244 -4.43 -13.16 -12.31
C TYR A 244 -5.26 -13.11 -11.03
N VAL A 245 -5.35 -11.95 -10.35
CA VAL A 245 -6.13 -11.83 -9.12
C VAL A 245 -7.62 -12.04 -9.38
N PHE A 246 -8.11 -11.61 -10.55
CA PHE A 246 -9.52 -11.79 -10.94
C PHE A 246 -9.82 -13.10 -11.69
N ARG A 247 -8.83 -13.95 -11.96
CA ARG A 247 -9.01 -15.10 -12.88
C ARG A 247 -10.10 -16.08 -12.46
N CYS A 248 -10.24 -16.33 -11.15
CA CYS A 248 -11.26 -17.21 -10.57
C CYS A 248 -11.85 -16.62 -9.28
N GLN A 249 -11.78 -15.28 -9.14
CA GLN A 249 -12.27 -14.54 -7.98
C GLN A 249 -13.20 -13.41 -8.42
N GLU A 250 -14.18 -13.13 -7.58
CA GLU A 250 -15.05 -11.97 -7.70
C GLU A 250 -14.80 -11.03 -6.54
N PHE A 251 -14.59 -9.75 -6.85
CA PHE A 251 -14.44 -8.70 -5.85
C PHE A 251 -15.54 -7.65 -6.06
N PRO A 252 -16.73 -7.86 -5.49
CA PRO A 252 -17.89 -6.99 -5.72
C PRO A 252 -17.66 -5.56 -5.23
N HIS A 253 -16.72 -5.38 -4.30
CA HIS A 253 -16.31 -4.09 -3.76
C HIS A 253 -14.90 -3.66 -4.23
N GLY A 254 -14.39 -4.28 -5.32
CA GLY A 254 -13.02 -4.11 -5.74
C GLY A 254 -12.02 -4.77 -4.78
N VAL A 255 -10.74 -4.61 -5.08
CA VAL A 255 -9.62 -5.20 -4.30
C VAL A 255 -8.41 -4.27 -4.31
N ILE A 256 -7.61 -4.32 -3.26
CA ILE A 256 -6.30 -3.67 -3.21
C ILE A 256 -5.25 -4.76 -3.42
N LEU A 257 -4.29 -4.52 -4.32
CA LEU A 257 -3.19 -5.44 -4.56
C LEU A 257 -1.85 -4.73 -4.31
N SER A 258 -1.10 -5.22 -3.35
CA SER A 258 0.29 -4.84 -3.11
C SER A 258 1.18 -5.59 -4.09
N THR A 259 2.08 -4.88 -4.77
CA THR A 259 2.72 -5.35 -6.01
C THR A 259 4.04 -6.09 -5.80
N GLY A 260 4.43 -6.27 -4.55
CA GLY A 260 5.72 -6.85 -4.18
C GLY A 260 6.81 -5.80 -3.98
N THR A 261 7.88 -6.19 -3.29
CA THR A 261 8.99 -5.32 -2.95
C THR A 261 10.24 -5.59 -3.79
N GLY A 262 10.95 -4.51 -4.13
CA GLY A 262 12.25 -4.56 -4.79
C GLY A 262 13.44 -4.24 -3.88
N ILE A 263 13.18 -3.97 -2.60
CA ILE A 263 14.18 -3.66 -1.58
C ILE A 263 13.83 -4.33 -0.27
N VAL A 264 14.78 -5.05 0.30
CA VAL A 264 14.61 -5.80 1.55
C VAL A 264 15.85 -5.55 2.42
N PRO A 265 15.69 -5.19 3.70
CA PRO A 265 16.80 -5.12 4.63
C PRO A 265 17.45 -6.50 4.80
N PRO A 266 18.75 -6.57 5.04
CA PRO A 266 19.40 -7.81 5.44
C PRO A 266 18.92 -8.24 6.84
N MET A 267 19.04 -9.54 7.16
CA MET A 267 18.50 -10.13 8.39
C MET A 267 19.07 -9.53 9.68
N ASP A 268 20.30 -9.04 9.65
CA ASP A 268 20.96 -8.36 10.78
C ASP A 268 20.42 -6.95 11.05
N VAL A 269 19.58 -6.42 10.16
CA VAL A 269 18.88 -5.14 10.30
C VAL A 269 17.35 -5.34 10.47
N ALA A 270 16.96 -6.37 11.23
CA ALA A 270 15.57 -6.60 11.57
C ALA A 270 14.97 -5.43 12.35
N LEU A 271 13.66 -5.25 12.21
CA LEU A 271 12.88 -4.24 12.93
C LEU A 271 12.93 -4.49 14.45
N ALA A 272 13.01 -3.43 15.21
CA ALA A 272 12.94 -3.42 16.66
C ALA A 272 11.82 -2.48 17.16
N ALA A 273 11.31 -2.73 18.36
CA ALA A 273 10.35 -1.83 18.99
C ALA A 273 10.93 -0.40 19.09
N GLY A 274 10.13 0.58 18.73
CA GLY A 274 10.53 2.00 18.73
C GLY A 274 11.22 2.47 17.45
N ASP A 275 11.55 1.58 16.51
CA ASP A 275 11.99 2.00 15.18
C ASP A 275 10.91 2.81 14.46
N ILE A 276 11.32 3.64 13.52
CA ILE A 276 10.42 4.33 12.58
C ILE A 276 10.74 3.81 11.19
N VAL A 277 9.73 3.32 10.50
CA VAL A 277 9.81 2.97 9.08
C VAL A 277 9.21 4.10 8.27
N GLU A 278 9.99 4.65 7.35
CA GLU A 278 9.52 5.65 6.40
C GLU A 278 9.68 5.12 4.98
N ILE A 279 8.59 5.14 4.22
CA ILE A 279 8.54 4.73 2.82
C ILE A 279 8.03 5.91 2.00
N ASN A 280 8.81 6.32 1.01
CA ASN A 280 8.44 7.36 0.05
C ASN A 280 8.32 6.76 -1.34
N VAL A 281 7.23 7.07 -2.03
CA VAL A 281 7.04 6.75 -3.45
C VAL A 281 6.80 8.03 -4.23
N ALA A 282 7.68 8.28 -5.19
CA ALA A 282 7.63 9.49 -6.00
C ALA A 282 6.26 9.65 -6.68
N GLY A 283 5.64 10.83 -6.51
CA GLY A 283 4.30 11.14 -7.02
C GLY A 283 3.14 10.52 -6.26
N VAL A 284 3.40 9.58 -5.32
CA VAL A 284 2.37 8.97 -4.47
C VAL A 284 2.34 9.58 -3.08
N GLY A 285 3.46 9.64 -2.37
CA GLY A 285 3.50 10.26 -1.04
C GLY A 285 4.57 9.65 -0.12
N THR A 286 4.36 9.79 1.19
CA THR A 286 5.22 9.22 2.23
C THR A 286 4.38 8.54 3.31
N LEU A 287 4.66 7.29 3.59
CA LEU A 287 4.05 6.49 4.65
C LEU A 287 5.07 6.35 5.78
N THR A 288 4.66 6.71 7.01
CA THR A 288 5.54 6.65 8.18
C THR A 288 4.85 5.93 9.32
N ASN A 289 5.52 4.96 9.92
CA ASN A 289 4.99 4.16 11.02
C ASN A 289 6.06 3.93 12.09
N THR A 290 5.68 3.92 13.35
CA THR A 290 6.49 3.38 14.44
C THR A 290 6.33 1.87 14.52
N VAL A 291 7.26 1.19 15.17
CA VAL A 291 7.25 -0.27 15.34
C VAL A 291 6.92 -0.65 16.78
N GLU A 292 6.00 -1.59 16.97
CA GLU A 292 5.67 -2.18 18.26
C GLU A 292 5.75 -3.72 18.22
N VAL A 293 6.07 -4.35 19.35
CA VAL A 293 5.99 -5.82 19.47
C VAL A 293 4.54 -6.22 19.76
N ILE A 294 4.00 -7.11 18.94
CA ILE A 294 2.71 -7.75 19.21
C ILE A 294 2.94 -8.90 20.19
N PRO A 295 2.45 -8.77 21.43
CA PRO A 295 2.69 -9.76 22.48
C PRO A 295 1.90 -11.06 22.23
N GLU A 296 2.32 -12.10 22.93
CA GLU A 296 1.49 -13.29 23.08
C GLU A 296 0.11 -12.90 23.66
N ARG A 297 -0.94 -13.42 23.06
CA ARG A 297 -2.28 -13.24 23.63
C ARG A 297 -2.52 -14.37 24.64
N SER A 298 -2.69 -13.99 25.90
CA SER A 298 -3.20 -14.91 26.93
C SER A 298 -4.57 -15.48 26.52
N LYS A 299 -4.77 -16.72 26.82
CA LYS A 299 -6.06 -17.44 26.63
C LYS A 299 -7.16 -16.82 27.46
#